data_b4e931331338952b438f3ac06a53a16b
#
_entry.id   b4e931331338952b438f3ac06a53a16b
#
_cell.length_a   1.000
_cell.length_b   1.000
_cell.length_c   1.000
_cell.angle_alpha   90.00
_cell.angle_beta   90.00
_cell.angle_gamma   90.00
#
_symmetry.space_group_name_H-M   'P 1'
#
loop_
_entity.id
_entity.type
_entity.pdbx_description
1 polymer ?
#
loop_
_entity_poly.entity_id
_entity_poly.type
_entity_poly.pdbx_seq_one_letter_code
_entity_poly.pdbx_strand_id
1 'polypeptide(L)'
;MNILEMQKVNEIVNTFTQVCQDCFLTGSYRFNRASKDSDIDIAFPIMAKAPLIEYLAKINVTELEHSHYNAGVKFHLATVDQTINAVFLHPLDFVCWYIAANMLNASNVPLNNMARHDFHALHQIMISLPKMMIRDCVTSTNYKEFMSDMKNGQKI
;
A
#
# COMPACT_ATOMS: atom_id res chain seq x y z
N MET A 1 15.13 16.52 -3.50
CA MET A 1 14.26 15.64 -4.31
C MET A 1 12.91 16.33 -4.48
N ASN A 2 12.38 16.39 -5.68
CA ASN A 2 11.05 16.96 -5.91
C ASN A 2 9.98 15.89 -5.57
N ILE A 3 8.81 16.34 -5.12
CA ILE A 3 7.65 15.47 -4.96
C ILE A 3 7.29 14.92 -6.35
N LEU A 4 7.18 13.60 -6.47
CA LEU A 4 6.75 12.97 -7.72
C LEU A 4 5.29 13.29 -8.02
N GLU A 5 5.01 13.52 -9.29
CA GLU A 5 3.64 13.61 -9.76
C GLU A 5 2.91 12.26 -9.60
N MET A 6 1.64 12.31 -9.26
CA MET A 6 0.83 11.11 -9.00
C MET A 6 0.79 10.15 -10.19
N GLN A 7 0.88 10.66 -11.42
CA GLN A 7 0.97 9.80 -12.60
C GLN A 7 2.19 8.89 -12.54
N LYS A 8 3.38 9.45 -12.23
CA LYS A 8 4.61 8.67 -12.10
C LYS A 8 4.56 7.69 -10.94
N VAL A 9 3.97 8.09 -9.81
CA VAL A 9 3.76 7.20 -8.66
C VAL A 9 2.89 6.01 -9.07
N ASN A 10 1.80 6.24 -9.77
CA ASN A 10 0.92 5.18 -10.26
C ASN A 10 1.62 4.26 -11.28
N GLU A 11 2.46 4.81 -12.15
CA GLU A 11 3.27 4.01 -13.09
C GLU A 11 4.24 3.08 -12.33
N ILE A 12 4.87 3.57 -11.25
CA ILE A 12 5.73 2.75 -10.40
C ILE A 12 4.93 1.64 -9.72
N VAL A 13 3.78 1.95 -9.13
CA VAL A 13 2.91 0.95 -8.51
C VAL A 13 2.48 -0.11 -9.54
N ASN A 14 2.11 0.31 -10.74
CA ASN A 14 1.72 -0.60 -11.82
C ASN A 14 2.84 -1.56 -12.23
N THR A 15 4.10 -1.15 -12.11
CA THR A 15 5.24 -2.05 -12.35
C THR A 15 5.20 -3.28 -11.44
N PHE A 16 4.75 -3.12 -10.20
CA PHE A 16 4.68 -4.20 -9.22
C PHE A 16 3.42 -5.07 -9.33
N THR A 17 2.46 -4.71 -10.18
CA THR A 17 1.27 -5.55 -10.42
C THR A 17 1.62 -6.88 -11.09
N GLN A 18 2.76 -6.97 -11.75
CA GLN A 18 3.28 -8.24 -12.27
C GLN A 18 3.74 -9.21 -11.17
N VAL A 19 4.08 -8.69 -9.98
CA VAL A 19 4.40 -9.50 -8.80
C VAL A 19 3.13 -9.87 -8.05
N CYS A 20 2.24 -8.91 -7.87
CA CYS A 20 0.96 -9.08 -7.21
C CYS A 20 -0.06 -8.13 -7.82
N GLN A 21 -1.03 -8.67 -8.54
CA GLN A 21 -2.05 -7.88 -9.23
C GLN A 21 -2.84 -6.95 -8.31
N ASP A 22 -3.00 -7.34 -7.05
CA ASP A 22 -3.81 -6.61 -6.07
C ASP A 22 -3.02 -5.63 -5.22
N CYS A 23 -1.70 -5.49 -5.39
CA CYS A 23 -0.94 -4.49 -4.65
C CYS A 23 -1.50 -3.08 -4.90
N PHE A 24 -1.37 -2.22 -3.91
CA PHE A 24 -1.91 -0.86 -4.01
C PHE A 24 -1.06 0.17 -3.28
N LEU A 25 -1.14 1.40 -3.74
CA LEU A 25 -0.50 2.55 -3.11
C LEU A 25 -1.13 2.83 -1.75
N THR A 26 -0.29 3.06 -0.74
CA THR A 26 -0.69 3.50 0.60
C THR A 26 0.25 4.62 1.07
N GLY A 27 0.17 5.00 2.33
CA GLY A 27 1.07 5.99 2.92
C GLY A 27 0.87 7.42 2.42
N SER A 28 1.92 8.22 2.54
CA SER A 28 1.83 9.67 2.34
C SER A 28 1.42 10.08 0.92
N TYR A 29 1.87 9.38 -0.11
CA TYR A 29 1.45 9.66 -1.49
C TYR A 29 -0.03 9.35 -1.73
N ARG A 30 -0.54 8.26 -1.14
CA ARG A 30 -1.96 7.89 -1.27
C ARG A 30 -2.89 8.95 -0.71
N PHE A 31 -2.48 9.57 0.39
CA PHE A 31 -3.31 10.51 1.14
C PHE A 31 -2.96 11.99 0.91
N ASN A 32 -2.21 12.27 -0.16
CA ASN A 32 -1.77 13.64 -0.51
C ASN A 32 -0.98 14.32 0.62
N ARG A 33 -0.15 13.56 1.32
CA ARG A 33 0.67 14.02 2.44
C ARG A 33 2.17 13.92 2.17
N ALA A 34 2.55 13.57 0.94
CA ALA A 34 3.94 13.38 0.57
C ALA A 34 4.76 14.66 0.67
N SER A 35 5.98 14.53 1.11
CA SER A 35 7.03 15.54 1.07
C SER A 35 8.16 15.08 0.14
N LYS A 36 9.17 15.93 -0.04
CA LYS A 36 10.34 15.62 -0.87
C LYS A 36 11.11 14.38 -0.41
N ASP A 37 10.99 14.02 0.87
CA ASP A 37 11.71 12.91 1.48
C ASP A 37 10.81 11.67 1.70
N SER A 38 9.60 11.70 1.15
CA SER A 38 8.65 10.60 1.32
C SER A 38 9.01 9.41 0.45
N ASP A 39 8.98 8.22 1.06
CA ASP A 39 9.03 6.94 0.34
C ASP A 39 7.69 6.69 -0.35
N ILE A 40 7.71 5.85 -1.38
CA ILE A 40 6.47 5.33 -1.98
C ILE A 40 6.10 4.04 -1.26
N ASP A 41 5.02 4.08 -0.49
CA ASP A 41 4.53 2.93 0.26
C ASP A 41 3.57 2.10 -0.60
N ILE A 42 3.87 0.83 -0.78
CA ILE A 42 3.04 -0.12 -1.53
C ILE A 42 2.66 -1.28 -0.62
N ALA A 43 1.35 -1.51 -0.49
CA ALA A 43 0.83 -2.64 0.29
C ALA A 43 0.76 -3.91 -0.57
N PHE A 44 1.24 -4.99 0.01
CA PHE A 44 1.22 -6.34 -0.55
C PHE A 44 0.61 -7.32 0.46
N PRO A 45 -0.07 -8.36 0.01
CA PRO A 45 -0.37 -9.47 0.90
C PRO A 45 0.94 -10.19 1.27
N ILE A 46 1.01 -10.75 2.47
CA ILE A 46 2.25 -11.35 2.99
C ILE A 46 2.80 -12.46 2.08
N MET A 47 1.94 -13.16 1.34
CA MET A 47 2.34 -14.20 0.39
C MET A 47 3.12 -13.65 -0.81
N ALA A 48 3.06 -12.35 -1.08
CA ALA A 48 3.81 -11.72 -2.16
C ALA A 48 5.26 -11.39 -1.79
N LYS A 49 5.68 -11.57 -0.53
CA LYS A 49 7.03 -11.20 -0.08
C LYS A 49 8.13 -11.95 -0.83
N ALA A 50 8.06 -13.27 -0.89
CA ALA A 50 9.05 -14.07 -1.59
C ALA A 50 9.07 -13.79 -3.12
N PRO A 51 7.92 -13.75 -3.82
CA PRO A 51 7.89 -13.32 -5.21
C PRO A 51 8.46 -11.93 -5.46
N LEU A 52 8.22 -10.97 -4.57
CA LEU A 52 8.77 -9.62 -4.71
C LEU A 52 10.30 -9.63 -4.59
N ILE A 53 10.86 -10.31 -3.61
CA ILE A 53 12.32 -10.41 -3.43
C ILE A 53 12.96 -11.07 -4.65
N GLU A 54 12.35 -12.12 -5.19
CA GLU A 54 12.81 -12.79 -6.41
C GLU A 54 12.77 -11.84 -7.62
N TYR A 55 11.69 -11.08 -7.77
CA TYR A 55 11.57 -10.08 -8.84
C TYR A 55 12.65 -8.99 -8.72
N LEU A 56 12.87 -8.46 -7.52
CA LEU A 56 13.89 -7.44 -7.27
C LEU A 56 15.30 -7.93 -7.63
N ALA A 57 15.61 -9.18 -7.31
CA ALA A 57 16.88 -9.79 -7.70
C ALA A 57 17.05 -9.84 -9.23
N LYS A 58 15.99 -10.13 -9.98
CA LYS A 58 15.98 -10.15 -11.45
C LYS A 58 16.24 -8.79 -12.07
N ILE A 59 15.86 -7.72 -11.41
CA ILE A 59 16.13 -6.34 -11.86
C ILE A 59 17.36 -5.72 -11.19
N ASN A 60 18.21 -6.54 -10.59
CA ASN A 60 19.47 -6.16 -9.91
C ASN A 60 19.29 -5.22 -8.69
N VAL A 61 18.15 -5.30 -8.02
CA VAL A 61 17.93 -4.64 -6.74
C VAL A 61 18.21 -5.65 -5.63
N THR A 62 19.42 -5.58 -5.05
CA THR A 62 19.90 -6.53 -4.06
C THR A 62 20.10 -5.92 -2.67
N GLU A 63 20.17 -4.59 -2.58
CA GLU A 63 20.27 -3.89 -1.30
C GLU A 63 18.87 -3.69 -0.74
N LEU A 64 18.50 -4.53 0.22
CA LEU A 64 17.19 -4.53 0.86
C LEU A 64 17.35 -4.20 2.34
N GLU A 65 16.60 -3.22 2.81
CA GLU A 65 16.45 -2.93 4.22
C GLU A 65 15.18 -3.59 4.74
N HIS A 66 15.34 -4.57 5.62
CA HIS A 66 14.20 -5.26 6.24
C HIS A 66 13.75 -4.52 7.49
N SER A 67 12.49 -4.12 7.52
CA SER A 67 11.85 -3.56 8.70
C SER A 67 11.32 -4.68 9.60
N HIS A 68 11.63 -4.60 10.90
CA HIS A 68 11.00 -5.48 11.90
C HIS A 68 9.53 -5.11 12.13
N TYR A 69 9.14 -3.92 11.71
CA TYR A 69 7.76 -3.44 11.77
C TYR A 69 7.02 -3.85 10.49
N ASN A 70 5.92 -4.55 10.62
CA ASN A 70 5.05 -5.00 9.51
C ASN A 70 5.76 -5.87 8.45
N ALA A 71 6.86 -6.53 8.81
CA ALA A 71 7.66 -7.34 7.87
C ALA A 71 8.04 -6.59 6.58
N GLY A 72 8.14 -5.26 6.62
CA GLY A 72 8.39 -4.41 5.46
C GLY A 72 9.77 -4.61 4.85
N VAL A 73 9.86 -4.32 3.56
CA VAL A 73 11.12 -4.31 2.81
C VAL A 73 11.25 -2.96 2.10
N LYS A 74 12.32 -2.26 2.40
CA LYS A 74 12.64 -0.97 1.78
C LYS A 74 13.79 -1.15 0.79
N PHE A 75 13.69 -0.53 -0.37
CA PHE A 75 14.70 -0.59 -1.41
C PHE A 75 14.65 0.65 -2.30
N HIS A 76 15.78 0.95 -2.95
CA HIS A 76 15.89 2.07 -3.87
C HIS A 76 15.78 1.62 -5.32
N LEU A 77 14.92 2.28 -6.11
CA LEU A 77 14.85 2.10 -7.56
C LEU A 77 15.66 3.20 -8.25
N ALA A 78 16.86 2.85 -8.70
CA ALA A 78 17.76 3.79 -9.35
C ALA A 78 17.18 4.39 -10.65
N THR A 79 16.37 3.63 -11.39
CA THR A 79 15.77 4.05 -12.66
C THR A 79 14.84 5.25 -12.51
N VAL A 80 14.23 5.44 -11.35
CA VAL A 80 13.30 6.53 -11.04
C VAL A 80 13.77 7.38 -9.87
N ASP A 81 14.93 7.05 -9.31
CA ASP A 81 15.52 7.70 -8.12
C ASP A 81 14.53 7.85 -6.97
N GLN A 82 13.89 6.73 -6.61
CA GLN A 82 12.89 6.69 -5.55
C GLN A 82 13.10 5.51 -4.63
N THR A 83 12.84 5.74 -3.35
CA THR A 83 12.78 4.69 -2.34
C THR A 83 11.36 4.12 -2.26
N ILE A 84 11.26 2.81 -2.34
CA ILE A 84 10.02 2.06 -2.20
C ILE A 84 10.02 1.38 -0.84
N ASN A 85 8.91 1.47 -0.15
CA ASN A 85 8.65 0.73 1.07
C ASN A 85 7.51 -0.26 0.84
N ALA A 86 7.85 -1.53 0.68
CA ALA A 86 6.89 -2.59 0.53
C ALA A 86 6.38 -3.03 1.91
N VAL A 87 5.10 -2.83 2.16
CA VAL A 87 4.43 -3.21 3.41
C VAL A 87 3.70 -4.52 3.18
N PHE A 88 4.00 -5.54 3.99
CA PHE A 88 3.38 -6.87 3.88
C PHE A 88 2.34 -7.06 4.97
N LEU A 89 1.12 -7.39 4.56
CA LEU A 89 -0.03 -7.51 5.43
C LEU A 89 -0.66 -8.91 5.31
N HIS A 90 -1.14 -9.44 6.43
CA HIS A 90 -1.99 -10.63 6.39
C HIS A 90 -3.25 -10.34 5.58
N PRO A 91 -3.90 -11.36 4.98
CA PRO A 91 -5.03 -11.17 4.07
C PRO A 91 -6.13 -10.27 4.60
N LEU A 92 -6.55 -10.46 5.85
CA LEU A 92 -7.58 -9.61 6.46
C LEU A 92 -7.13 -8.14 6.57
N ASP A 93 -5.92 -7.90 7.06
CA ASP A 93 -5.37 -6.55 7.18
C ASP A 93 -5.18 -5.91 5.81
N PHE A 94 -4.75 -6.68 4.82
CA PHE A 94 -4.59 -6.22 3.45
C PHE A 94 -5.91 -5.68 2.87
N VAL A 95 -6.99 -6.43 3.02
CA VAL A 95 -8.34 -6.02 2.60
C VAL A 95 -8.78 -4.78 3.38
N CYS A 96 -8.58 -4.76 4.69
CA CYS A 96 -9.00 -3.63 5.54
C CYS A 96 -8.22 -2.34 5.23
N TRP A 97 -6.94 -2.44 4.92
CA TRP A 97 -6.12 -1.30 4.50
C TRP A 97 -6.59 -0.74 3.16
N TYR A 98 -6.98 -1.60 2.23
CA TYR A 98 -7.55 -1.18 0.94
C TYR A 98 -8.88 -0.44 1.13
N ILE A 99 -9.78 -0.98 1.94
CA ILE A 99 -11.05 -0.33 2.28
C ILE A 99 -10.81 1.03 2.93
N ALA A 100 -9.93 1.09 3.93
CA ALA A 100 -9.61 2.33 4.63
C ALA A 100 -9.06 3.41 3.69
N ALA A 101 -8.15 3.03 2.78
CA ALA A 101 -7.58 3.95 1.80
C ALA A 101 -8.65 4.55 0.90
N ASN A 102 -9.58 3.73 0.41
CA ASN A 102 -10.67 4.20 -0.43
C ASN A 102 -11.66 5.10 0.32
N MET A 103 -12.01 4.75 1.55
CA MET A 103 -12.91 5.55 2.39
C MET A 103 -12.30 6.92 2.71
N LEU A 104 -11.03 6.96 3.08
CA LEU A 104 -10.33 8.21 3.39
C LEU A 104 -10.21 9.11 2.17
N ASN A 105 -9.91 8.55 0.99
CA ASN A 105 -9.81 9.34 -0.24
C ASN A 105 -11.16 9.81 -0.76
N ALA A 106 -12.24 9.08 -0.49
CA ALA A 106 -13.59 9.49 -0.83
C ALA A 106 -14.19 10.50 0.17
N SER A 107 -13.58 10.67 1.34
CA SER A 107 -14.03 11.61 2.35
C SER A 107 -13.69 13.05 1.97
N ASN A 108 -14.46 14.00 2.50
CA ASN A 108 -14.17 15.43 2.37
C ASN A 108 -13.24 15.97 3.46
N VAL A 109 -12.62 15.08 4.23
CA VAL A 109 -11.67 15.46 5.27
C VAL A 109 -10.37 15.95 4.63
N PRO A 110 -9.85 17.12 5.01
CA PRO A 110 -8.60 17.66 4.46
C PRO A 110 -7.38 16.93 5.06
N LEU A 111 -7.13 15.71 4.61
CA LEU A 111 -6.09 14.83 5.15
C LEU A 111 -4.69 15.45 5.13
N ASN A 112 -4.38 16.24 4.10
CA ASN A 112 -3.09 16.92 3.95
C ASN A 112 -2.84 18.02 4.98
N ASN A 113 -3.88 18.53 5.64
CA ASN A 113 -3.79 19.56 6.67
C ASN A 113 -3.77 19.02 8.09
N MET A 114 -3.99 17.71 8.26
CA MET A 114 -3.96 17.08 9.58
C MET A 114 -2.54 16.97 10.11
N ALA A 115 -2.37 17.14 11.42
CA ALA A 115 -1.14 16.75 12.10
C ALA A 115 -0.87 15.25 11.90
N ARG A 116 0.41 14.86 11.84
CA ARG A 116 0.80 13.45 11.61
C ARG A 116 0.16 12.49 12.62
N HIS A 117 0.16 12.86 13.89
CA HIS A 117 -0.45 12.06 14.95
C HIS A 117 -1.95 11.85 14.71
N ASP A 118 -2.68 12.90 14.37
CA ASP A 118 -4.13 12.84 14.14
C ASP A 118 -4.46 12.00 12.91
N PHE A 119 -3.68 12.13 11.84
CA PHE A 119 -3.84 11.30 10.66
C PHE A 119 -3.61 9.82 10.96
N HIS A 120 -2.57 9.47 11.71
CA HIS A 120 -2.33 8.07 12.10
C HIS A 120 -3.46 7.51 12.95
N ALA A 121 -3.99 8.28 13.88
CA ALA A 121 -5.14 7.87 14.70
C ALA A 121 -6.38 7.62 13.84
N LEU A 122 -6.69 8.52 12.91
CA LEU A 122 -7.80 8.36 11.96
C LEU A 122 -7.61 7.12 11.08
N HIS A 123 -6.42 6.92 10.53
CA HIS A 123 -6.11 5.76 9.69
C HIS A 123 -6.31 4.44 10.45
N GLN A 124 -5.85 4.36 11.70
CA GLN A 124 -6.06 3.17 12.54
C GLN A 124 -7.54 2.91 12.82
N ILE A 125 -8.34 3.94 13.06
CA ILE A 125 -9.79 3.80 13.21
C ILE A 125 -10.42 3.25 11.92
N MET A 126 -10.05 3.81 10.76
CA MET A 126 -10.59 3.42 9.47
C MET A 126 -10.21 2.01 9.06
N ILE A 127 -9.07 1.49 9.53
CA ILE A 127 -8.69 0.08 9.36
C ILE A 127 -9.49 -0.82 10.31
N SER A 128 -9.67 -0.40 11.55
CA SER A 128 -10.31 -1.20 12.60
C SER A 128 -11.80 -1.44 12.35
N LEU A 129 -12.51 -0.47 11.79
CA LEU A 129 -13.94 -0.60 11.52
C LEU A 129 -14.26 -1.74 10.55
N PRO A 130 -13.73 -1.80 9.33
CA PRO A 130 -13.97 -2.92 8.43
C PRO A 130 -13.44 -4.24 9.02
N LYS A 131 -12.33 -4.22 9.75
CA LYS A 131 -11.77 -5.43 10.39
C LYS A 131 -12.76 -6.07 11.35
N MET A 132 -13.47 -5.28 12.15
CA MET A 132 -14.51 -5.78 13.05
C MET A 132 -15.68 -6.42 12.29
N MET A 133 -16.00 -5.91 11.10
CA MET A 133 -17.15 -6.38 10.31
C MET A 133 -16.86 -7.64 9.49
N ILE A 134 -15.64 -7.80 8.97
CA ILE A 134 -15.31 -8.84 7.99
C ILE A 134 -14.27 -9.86 8.47
N ARG A 135 -13.80 -9.77 9.72
CA ARG A 135 -12.74 -10.64 10.25
C ARG A 135 -13.02 -12.13 10.10
N ASP A 136 -14.27 -12.54 10.21
CA ASP A 136 -14.68 -13.94 10.10
C ASP A 136 -14.99 -14.37 8.66
N CYS A 137 -14.93 -13.44 7.70
CA CYS A 137 -15.26 -13.65 6.30
C CYS A 137 -14.01 -13.76 5.41
N VAL A 138 -12.93 -13.05 5.75
CA VAL A 138 -11.72 -12.97 4.91
C VAL A 138 -10.67 -13.96 5.37
N THR A 139 -10.21 -14.78 4.44
CA THR A 139 -9.19 -15.82 4.65
C THR A 139 -8.06 -15.68 3.63
N SER A 140 -6.99 -16.45 3.80
CA SER A 140 -5.88 -16.54 2.84
C SER A 140 -6.30 -17.09 1.47
N THR A 141 -7.44 -17.76 1.39
CA THR A 141 -7.95 -18.36 0.15
C THR A 141 -8.95 -17.49 -0.59
N ASN A 142 -9.74 -16.68 0.12
CA ASN A 142 -10.81 -15.87 -0.50
C ASN A 142 -10.54 -14.35 -0.56
N TYR A 143 -9.47 -13.85 0.02
CA TYR A 143 -9.21 -12.40 0.06
C TYR A 143 -9.12 -11.77 -1.34
N LYS A 144 -8.68 -12.53 -2.35
CA LYS A 144 -8.61 -12.06 -3.74
C LYS A 144 -9.99 -11.79 -4.33
N GLU A 145 -10.98 -12.59 -3.96
CA GLU A 145 -12.38 -12.36 -4.37
C GLU A 145 -12.91 -11.06 -3.76
N PHE A 146 -12.65 -10.83 -2.47
CA PHE A 146 -12.99 -9.56 -1.82
C PHE A 146 -12.37 -8.36 -2.53
N MET A 147 -11.08 -8.44 -2.87
CA MET A 147 -10.38 -7.38 -3.59
C MET A 147 -10.97 -7.16 -4.99
N SER A 148 -11.27 -8.22 -5.71
CA SER A 148 -11.89 -8.16 -7.04
C SER A 148 -13.28 -7.53 -6.98
N ASP A 149 -14.12 -7.94 -6.04
CA ASP A 149 -15.48 -7.42 -5.88
C ASP A 149 -15.48 -5.93 -5.53
N MET A 150 -14.59 -5.50 -4.64
CA MET A 150 -14.45 -4.09 -4.29
C MET A 150 -13.98 -3.25 -5.48
N LYS A 151 -13.01 -3.73 -6.24
CA LYS A 151 -12.51 -3.03 -7.45
C LYS A 151 -13.58 -2.96 -8.53
N ASN A 152 -14.37 -4.00 -8.72
CA ASN A 152 -15.46 -4.03 -9.69
C ASN A 152 -16.62 -3.13 -9.26
N GLY A 153 -16.97 -3.08 -7.98
CA GLY A 153 -17.95 -2.18 -7.42
C GLY A 153 -17.63 -0.69 -7.60
N GLN A 154 -16.36 -0.34 -7.70
CA GLN A 154 -15.89 1.03 -7.93
C GLN A 154 -16.01 1.50 -9.40
N LYS A 155 -16.31 0.61 -10.32
CA LYS A 155 -16.45 0.90 -11.77
C LYS A 155 -17.87 1.28 -12.17
N ILE A 156 -18.79 1.33 -11.22
CA ILE A 156 -20.19 1.68 -11.48
C ILE A 156 -20.38 3.19 -11.39
#